data_c9799e663ecfdec7d1323cb8344c70ac
#
_entry.id   c9799e663ecfdec7d1323cb8344c70ac
#
_cell.length_a   1.000
_cell.length_b   1.000
_cell.length_c   1.000
_cell.angle_alpha   90.00
_cell.angle_beta   90.00
_cell.angle_gamma   90.00
#
_symmetry.space_group_name_H-M   'P 1'
#
loop_
_entity.id
_entity.type
_entity.pdbx_description
1 polymer ?
#
loop_
_entity_poly.entity_id
_entity_poly.type
_entity_poly.pdbx_seq_one_letter_code
_entity_poly.pdbx_strand_id
1 'polypeptide(L)'
;RIGPCAAKIVVTEIQDVRSTKVNAVIDRAKDLLLEMVNSGDAATKTVIEEVRSVLTVGTAKNYHGLTCGPNVESSESLIIVEGRNDVRNLLNFGVKNAISCDGAGSIKQELIDLANSKTNVILAIDGDRGGEMLFRQLHETMKIDFVAQAPVGQEWELLPQKTVTQCFSQKMDAGKFA
;
A
#
# COMPACT_ATOMS: atom_id res chain seq x y z
N ARG A 1 13.30 33.88 40.23
CA ARG A 1 14.57 33.64 40.94
C ARG A 1 14.77 32.13 41.12
N ILE A 2 15.95 31.65 40.84
CA ILE A 2 16.35 30.27 41.15
C ILE A 2 17.41 30.36 42.24
N GLY A 3 17.02 30.10 43.48
CA GLY A 3 17.88 30.35 44.65
C GLY A 3 18.22 31.83 44.83
N PRO A 4 19.48 32.17 45.22
CA PRO A 4 19.91 33.57 45.41
C PRO A 4 20.16 34.32 44.07
N CYS A 5 20.13 33.63 42.95
CA CYS A 5 20.47 34.23 41.65
C CYS A 5 19.27 34.80 40.93
N ALA A 6 19.44 35.90 40.20
CA ALA A 6 18.49 36.42 39.25
C ALA A 6 18.64 35.63 37.93
N ALA A 7 17.56 35.02 37.45
CA ALA A 7 17.54 34.29 36.19
C ALA A 7 16.47 34.87 35.26
N LYS A 8 16.84 35.01 33.98
CA LYS A 8 15.90 35.32 32.90
C LYS A 8 15.64 34.03 32.15
N ILE A 9 14.41 33.52 32.21
CA ILE A 9 14.00 32.29 31.50
C ILE A 9 13.21 32.76 30.28
N VAL A 10 13.62 32.25 29.11
CA VAL A 10 12.94 32.47 27.84
C VAL A 10 12.60 31.08 27.28
N VAL A 11 11.34 30.85 26.96
CA VAL A 11 10.92 29.63 26.25
C VAL A 11 11.33 29.84 24.79
N THR A 12 12.25 29.01 24.31
CA THR A 12 12.74 29.06 22.92
C THR A 12 11.94 28.12 22.01
N GLU A 13 11.42 27.02 22.57
CA GLU A 13 10.68 26.00 21.81
C GLU A 13 9.77 25.19 22.74
N ILE A 14 8.61 24.80 22.22
CA ILE A 14 7.69 23.87 22.89
C ILE A 14 7.55 22.67 21.96
N GLN A 15 8.03 21.49 22.39
CA GLN A 15 7.90 20.24 21.64
C GLN A 15 7.06 19.23 22.42
N ASP A 16 6.28 18.43 21.69
CA ASP A 16 5.62 17.27 22.28
C ASP A 16 6.67 16.19 22.59
N VAL A 17 6.82 15.87 23.85
CA VAL A 17 7.78 14.85 24.36
C VAL A 17 7.52 13.46 23.73
N ARG A 18 6.29 13.16 23.35
CA ARG A 18 5.94 11.90 22.68
C ARG A 18 6.52 11.87 21.27
N SER A 19 6.34 12.96 20.50
CA SER A 19 6.90 13.10 19.16
C SER A 19 8.43 13.03 19.17
N THR A 20 9.08 13.67 20.14
CA THR A 20 10.55 13.65 20.28
C THR A 20 11.06 12.21 20.57
N LYS A 21 10.36 11.48 21.45
CA LYS A 21 10.72 10.08 21.74
C LYS A 21 10.52 9.16 20.54
N VAL A 22 9.42 9.32 19.82
CA VAL A 22 9.14 8.53 18.60
C VAL A 22 10.19 8.82 17.53
N ASN A 23 10.54 10.07 17.30
CA ASN A 23 11.56 10.43 16.31
C ASN A 23 12.94 9.87 16.70
N ALA A 24 13.33 9.91 17.97
CA ALA A 24 14.59 9.35 18.44
C ALA A 24 14.63 7.81 18.25
N VAL A 25 13.50 7.11 18.43
CA VAL A 25 13.40 5.67 18.15
C VAL A 25 13.52 5.39 16.66
N ILE A 26 12.86 6.18 15.81
CA ILE A 26 12.93 6.05 14.35
C ILE A 26 14.36 6.31 13.86
N ASP A 27 15.05 7.33 14.36
CA ASP A 27 16.41 7.64 13.94
C ASP A 27 17.38 6.54 14.38
N ARG A 28 17.25 6.03 15.61
CA ARG A 28 18.05 4.88 16.06
C ARG A 28 17.79 3.62 15.24
N ALA A 29 16.52 3.37 14.86
CA ALA A 29 16.18 2.25 13.98
C ALA A 29 16.82 2.38 12.59
N LYS A 30 16.85 3.60 12.02
CA LYS A 30 17.54 3.88 10.74
C LYS A 30 19.04 3.60 10.83
N ASP A 31 19.70 4.06 11.91
CA ASP A 31 21.13 3.84 12.11
C ASP A 31 21.44 2.34 12.20
N LEU A 32 20.68 1.59 12.99
CA LEU A 32 20.83 0.14 13.11
C LEU A 32 20.63 -0.59 11.77
N LEU A 33 19.64 -0.17 10.98
CA LEU A 33 19.42 -0.72 9.64
C LEU A 33 20.59 -0.44 8.70
N LEU A 34 21.16 0.78 8.75
CA LEU A 34 22.34 1.12 7.96
C LEU A 34 23.56 0.30 8.37
N GLU A 35 23.79 0.10 9.66
CA GLU A 35 24.86 -0.77 10.19
C GLU A 35 24.68 -2.21 9.70
N MET A 36 23.47 -2.75 9.73
CA MET A 36 23.14 -4.09 9.25
C MET A 36 23.33 -4.24 7.73
N VAL A 37 22.89 -3.26 6.92
CA VAL A 37 23.10 -3.25 5.45
C VAL A 37 24.58 -3.31 5.12
N ASN A 38 25.40 -2.58 5.87
CA ASN A 38 26.85 -2.52 5.65
C ASN A 38 27.58 -3.81 6.11
N SER A 39 26.98 -4.62 7.01
CA SER A 39 27.56 -5.90 7.47
C SER A 39 27.43 -7.04 6.45
N GLY A 40 26.55 -6.91 5.45
CA GLY A 40 26.47 -7.86 4.31
C GLY A 40 25.87 -9.23 4.61
N ASP A 41 25.30 -9.46 5.78
CA ASP A 41 24.75 -10.76 6.20
C ASP A 41 23.41 -11.09 5.53
N ALA A 42 23.19 -12.35 5.15
CA ALA A 42 21.95 -12.85 4.54
C ALA A 42 20.71 -12.66 5.44
N ALA A 43 20.89 -12.71 6.76
CA ALA A 43 19.85 -12.42 7.75
C ALA A 43 19.36 -10.95 7.67
N THR A 44 20.19 -10.06 7.18
CA THR A 44 19.90 -8.63 7.03
C THR A 44 18.75 -8.37 6.03
N LYS A 45 18.63 -9.18 4.96
CA LYS A 45 17.55 -9.02 3.97
C LYS A 45 16.18 -9.28 4.60
N THR A 46 16.04 -10.33 5.40
CA THR A 46 14.78 -10.68 6.07
C THR A 46 14.35 -9.58 7.04
N VAL A 47 15.29 -9.06 7.84
CA VAL A 47 15.00 -7.96 8.79
C VAL A 47 14.62 -6.67 8.07
N ILE A 48 15.30 -6.35 6.96
CA ILE A 48 14.94 -5.17 6.13
C ILE A 48 13.54 -5.32 5.54
N GLU A 49 13.18 -6.52 5.08
CA GLU A 49 11.83 -6.80 4.57
C GLU A 49 10.77 -6.69 5.66
N GLU A 50 11.02 -7.20 6.87
CA GLU A 50 10.13 -7.04 8.02
C GLU A 50 9.97 -5.58 8.45
N VAL A 51 11.04 -4.80 8.53
CA VAL A 51 10.97 -3.37 8.87
C VAL A 51 10.26 -2.58 7.77
N ARG A 52 10.51 -2.88 6.49
CA ARG A 52 9.76 -2.30 5.38
C ARG A 52 8.28 -2.63 5.50
N SER A 53 7.90 -3.86 5.82
CA SER A 53 6.50 -4.25 5.98
C SER A 53 5.81 -3.43 7.07
N VAL A 54 6.46 -3.21 8.22
CA VAL A 54 5.92 -2.38 9.30
C VAL A 54 5.77 -0.91 8.88
N LEU A 55 6.78 -0.36 8.18
CA LEU A 55 6.73 1.02 7.70
C LEU A 55 5.69 1.21 6.59
N THR A 56 5.46 0.19 5.77
CA THR A 56 4.53 0.26 4.64
C THR A 56 3.08 0.08 5.07
N VAL A 57 2.83 -0.76 6.09
CA VAL A 57 1.50 -0.84 6.74
C VAL A 57 1.08 0.53 7.31
N GLY A 58 2.04 1.34 7.78
CA GLY A 58 1.79 2.72 8.22
C GLY A 58 1.47 3.71 7.09
N THR A 59 1.67 3.33 5.81
CA THR A 59 1.36 4.20 4.65
C THR A 59 0.00 3.90 4.02
N ALA A 60 -0.67 2.82 4.41
CA ALA A 60 -2.04 2.56 3.97
C ALA A 60 -2.98 3.67 4.48
N LYS A 61 -3.80 4.19 3.57
CA LYS A 61 -4.81 5.21 3.84
C LYS A 61 -6.21 4.61 3.77
N ASN A 62 -7.17 5.43 4.14
CA ASN A 62 -8.60 5.14 3.98
C ASN A 62 -9.19 6.14 2.99
N TYR A 63 -9.83 5.62 1.95
CA TYR A 63 -10.58 6.39 0.96
C TYR A 63 -12.05 5.98 1.03
N HIS A 64 -12.90 6.81 1.63
CA HIS A 64 -14.33 6.55 1.83
C HIS A 64 -14.64 5.17 2.45
N GLY A 65 -13.80 4.72 3.40
CA GLY A 65 -13.93 3.42 4.06
C GLY A 65 -13.26 2.25 3.33
N LEU A 66 -12.60 2.49 2.21
CA LEU A 66 -11.79 1.51 1.47
C LEU A 66 -10.31 1.66 1.83
N THR A 67 -9.62 0.56 2.04
CA THR A 67 -8.16 0.57 2.26
C THR A 67 -7.45 0.88 0.95
N CYS A 68 -6.53 1.85 0.96
CA CYS A 68 -5.84 2.25 -0.25
C CYS A 68 -4.40 2.70 0.02
N GLY A 69 -3.62 2.81 -1.04
CA GLY A 69 -2.30 3.43 -1.03
C GLY A 69 -2.38 4.96 -1.03
N PRO A 70 -1.27 5.63 -0.69
CA PRO A 70 -1.24 7.09 -0.55
C PRO A 70 -1.45 7.87 -1.85
N ASN A 71 -1.28 7.25 -3.00
CA ASN A 71 -1.27 7.91 -4.31
C ASN A 71 -2.51 7.63 -5.16
N VAL A 72 -3.57 7.01 -4.62
CA VAL A 72 -4.77 6.65 -5.40
C VAL A 72 -5.46 7.86 -6.03
N GLU A 73 -5.47 9.02 -5.37
CA GLU A 73 -6.06 10.24 -5.90
C GLU A 73 -5.15 10.95 -6.91
N SER A 74 -3.84 11.03 -6.62
CA SER A 74 -2.88 11.79 -7.43
C SER A 74 -2.33 11.04 -8.64
N SER A 75 -2.41 9.70 -8.66
CA SER A 75 -1.93 8.89 -9.79
C SER A 75 -2.92 8.90 -10.96
N GLU A 76 -2.42 8.92 -12.18
CA GLU A 76 -3.23 8.76 -13.40
C GLU A 76 -3.72 7.31 -13.59
N SER A 77 -3.06 6.34 -12.96
CA SER A 77 -3.45 4.94 -13.00
C SER A 77 -3.91 4.45 -11.64
N LEU A 78 -4.88 3.54 -11.63
CA LEU A 78 -5.46 2.91 -10.44
C LEU A 78 -5.33 1.41 -10.55
N ILE A 79 -4.96 0.76 -9.43
CA ILE A 79 -5.00 -0.68 -9.30
C ILE A 79 -6.09 -1.03 -8.29
N ILE A 80 -7.08 -1.78 -8.73
CA ILE A 80 -8.17 -2.26 -7.88
C ILE A 80 -7.87 -3.72 -7.50
N VAL A 81 -7.99 -4.04 -6.23
CA VAL A 81 -7.80 -5.38 -5.66
C VAL A 81 -9.02 -5.76 -4.81
N GLU A 82 -9.18 -7.04 -4.51
CA GLU A 82 -10.32 -7.52 -3.74
C GLU A 82 -10.26 -7.05 -2.29
N GLY A 83 -9.16 -7.32 -1.58
CA GLY A 83 -9.06 -7.18 -0.13
C GLY A 83 -8.05 -6.14 0.33
N ARG A 84 -8.09 -5.87 1.63
CA ARG A 84 -7.18 -4.94 2.31
C ARG A 84 -5.75 -5.48 2.39
N ASN A 85 -5.60 -6.80 2.48
CA ASN A 85 -4.30 -7.44 2.57
C ASN A 85 -3.57 -7.40 1.24
N ASP A 86 -4.30 -7.47 0.12
CA ASP A 86 -3.73 -7.29 -1.22
C ASP A 86 -3.12 -5.89 -1.37
N VAL A 87 -3.85 -4.85 -0.90
CA VAL A 87 -3.32 -3.48 -0.87
C VAL A 87 -2.03 -3.40 -0.06
N ARG A 88 -1.99 -4.04 1.13
CA ARG A 88 -0.81 -4.06 1.98
C ARG A 88 0.36 -4.77 1.31
N ASN A 89 0.11 -5.92 0.68
CA ASN A 89 1.15 -6.64 -0.05
C ASN A 89 1.71 -5.80 -1.20
N LEU A 90 0.86 -5.16 -1.99
CA LEU A 90 1.28 -4.25 -3.05
C LEU A 90 2.07 -3.05 -2.53
N LEU A 91 1.65 -2.47 -1.40
CA LEU A 91 2.39 -1.38 -0.74
C LEU A 91 3.79 -1.83 -0.30
N ASN A 92 3.96 -3.06 0.20
CA ASN A 92 5.27 -3.63 0.56
C ASN A 92 6.24 -3.65 -0.62
N PHE A 93 5.72 -3.76 -1.84
CA PHE A 93 6.50 -3.74 -3.07
C PHE A 93 6.57 -2.36 -3.74
N GLY A 94 6.12 -1.31 -3.04
CA GLY A 94 6.21 0.07 -3.51
C GLY A 94 5.08 0.50 -4.46
N VAL A 95 4.05 -0.33 -4.66
CA VAL A 95 2.86 0.02 -5.45
C VAL A 95 1.92 0.85 -4.58
N LYS A 96 1.85 2.16 -4.84
CA LYS A 96 1.19 3.14 -3.97
C LYS A 96 -0.19 3.61 -4.45
N ASN A 97 -0.63 3.16 -5.61
CA ASN A 97 -1.90 3.53 -6.25
C ASN A 97 -2.92 2.38 -6.28
N ALA A 98 -2.82 1.46 -5.31
CA ALA A 98 -3.75 0.36 -5.14
C ALA A 98 -4.89 0.72 -4.18
N ILE A 99 -6.09 0.21 -4.42
CA ILE A 99 -7.29 0.36 -3.57
C ILE A 99 -8.06 -0.95 -3.50
N SER A 100 -8.58 -1.31 -2.31
CA SER A 100 -9.47 -2.46 -2.16
C SER A 100 -10.90 -2.11 -2.60
N CYS A 101 -11.61 -3.07 -3.16
CA CYS A 101 -13.06 -2.96 -3.37
C CYS A 101 -13.88 -3.58 -2.23
N ASP A 102 -13.23 -4.16 -1.20
CA ASP A 102 -13.82 -4.87 -0.06
C ASP A 102 -14.72 -6.05 -0.47
N GLY A 103 -14.32 -6.78 -1.54
CA GLY A 103 -14.98 -7.99 -2.01
C GLY A 103 -16.19 -7.76 -2.92
N ALA A 104 -16.94 -8.84 -3.19
CA ALA A 104 -18.09 -8.86 -4.11
C ALA A 104 -19.40 -8.28 -3.54
N GLY A 105 -19.31 -7.42 -2.52
CA GLY A 105 -20.47 -6.71 -1.93
C GLY A 105 -20.99 -5.57 -2.83
N SER A 106 -21.73 -4.64 -2.24
CA SER A 106 -22.14 -3.43 -2.96
C SER A 106 -20.92 -2.53 -3.22
N ILE A 107 -20.62 -2.29 -4.48
CA ILE A 107 -19.52 -1.43 -4.89
C ILE A 107 -19.87 0.02 -4.53
N LYS A 108 -18.94 0.70 -3.86
CA LYS A 108 -19.13 2.09 -3.46
C LYS A 108 -19.07 3.02 -4.67
N GLN A 109 -19.98 4.00 -4.69
CA GLN A 109 -20.03 4.98 -5.78
C GLN A 109 -18.73 5.77 -5.91
N GLU A 110 -18.08 6.07 -4.79
CA GLU A 110 -16.81 6.79 -4.74
C GLU A 110 -15.66 6.01 -5.43
N LEU A 111 -15.69 4.66 -5.38
CA LEU A 111 -14.73 3.84 -6.11
C LEU A 111 -15.00 3.88 -7.63
N ILE A 112 -16.27 3.84 -8.02
CA ILE A 112 -16.69 3.96 -9.42
C ILE A 112 -16.24 5.31 -10.00
N ASP A 113 -16.52 6.39 -9.29
CA ASP A 113 -16.15 7.74 -9.69
C ASP A 113 -14.64 7.91 -9.78
N LEU A 114 -13.91 7.37 -8.82
CA LEU A 114 -12.45 7.37 -8.83
C LEU A 114 -11.90 6.60 -10.04
N ALA A 115 -12.39 5.38 -10.30
CA ALA A 115 -11.95 4.56 -11.43
C ALA A 115 -12.22 5.26 -12.76
N ASN A 116 -13.43 5.82 -12.93
CA ASN A 116 -13.82 6.53 -14.16
C ASN A 116 -13.01 7.81 -14.40
N SER A 117 -12.43 8.40 -13.35
CA SER A 117 -11.56 9.59 -13.47
C SER A 117 -10.13 9.27 -13.92
N LYS A 118 -9.72 8.00 -13.92
CA LYS A 118 -8.34 7.57 -14.20
C LYS A 118 -8.10 7.29 -15.68
N THR A 119 -6.87 7.55 -16.13
CA THR A 119 -6.44 7.24 -17.49
C THR A 119 -6.37 5.72 -17.70
N ASN A 120 -5.81 4.99 -16.72
CA ASN A 120 -5.67 3.54 -16.76
C ASN A 120 -6.17 2.90 -15.47
N VAL A 121 -7.05 1.91 -15.58
CA VAL A 121 -7.55 1.12 -14.46
C VAL A 121 -7.18 -0.34 -14.66
N ILE A 122 -6.47 -0.91 -13.71
CA ILE A 122 -6.05 -2.31 -13.70
C ILE A 122 -6.81 -2.99 -12.57
N LEU A 123 -7.55 -4.05 -12.89
CA LEU A 123 -8.14 -4.92 -11.88
C LEU A 123 -7.20 -6.11 -11.65
N ALA A 124 -6.73 -6.27 -10.43
CA ALA A 124 -5.90 -7.40 -10.00
C ALA A 124 -6.80 -8.40 -9.28
N ILE A 125 -6.98 -9.58 -9.88
CA ILE A 125 -7.87 -10.65 -9.40
C ILE A 125 -7.09 -11.89 -9.02
N ASP A 126 -7.62 -12.65 -8.08
CA ASP A 126 -7.07 -13.95 -7.69
C ASP A 126 -7.17 -14.98 -8.81
N GLY A 127 -6.35 -16.03 -8.73
CA GLY A 127 -6.27 -17.08 -9.73
C GLY A 127 -7.37 -18.14 -9.60
N ASP A 128 -8.59 -17.73 -9.24
CA ASP A 128 -9.72 -18.61 -8.99
C ASP A 128 -11.04 -18.10 -9.60
N ARG A 129 -12.12 -18.85 -9.37
CA ARG A 129 -13.46 -18.50 -9.86
C ARG A 129 -14.03 -17.25 -9.18
N GLY A 130 -13.61 -16.97 -7.94
CA GLY A 130 -14.02 -15.75 -7.21
C GLY A 130 -13.53 -14.50 -7.90
N GLY A 131 -12.24 -14.50 -8.30
CA GLY A 131 -11.64 -13.40 -9.06
C GLY A 131 -12.32 -13.16 -10.41
N GLU A 132 -12.71 -14.24 -11.14
CA GLU A 132 -13.45 -14.10 -12.40
C GLU A 132 -14.85 -13.50 -12.18
N MET A 133 -15.54 -13.89 -11.11
CA MET A 133 -16.84 -13.31 -10.76
C MET A 133 -16.73 -11.85 -10.38
N LEU A 134 -15.69 -11.49 -9.61
CA LEU A 134 -15.41 -10.10 -9.25
C LEU A 134 -15.14 -9.26 -10.50
N PHE A 135 -14.35 -9.76 -11.44
CA PHE A 135 -14.11 -9.07 -12.71
C PHE A 135 -15.43 -8.76 -13.44
N ARG A 136 -16.31 -9.74 -13.63
CA ARG A 136 -17.59 -9.54 -14.32
C ARG A 136 -18.42 -8.45 -13.65
N GLN A 137 -18.55 -8.52 -12.34
CA GLN A 137 -19.31 -7.54 -11.56
C GLN A 137 -18.74 -6.11 -11.70
N LEU A 138 -17.41 -5.94 -11.59
CA LEU A 138 -16.78 -4.64 -11.65
C LEU A 138 -16.76 -4.08 -13.08
N HIS A 139 -16.54 -4.94 -14.08
CA HIS A 139 -16.50 -4.52 -15.49
C HIS A 139 -17.84 -4.00 -16.01
N GLU A 140 -18.98 -4.49 -15.45
CA GLU A 140 -20.31 -3.97 -15.76
C GLU A 140 -20.59 -2.61 -15.11
N THR A 141 -19.87 -2.25 -14.04
CA THR A 141 -20.21 -1.11 -13.18
C THR A 141 -19.26 0.07 -13.36
N MET A 142 -18.00 -0.17 -13.70
CA MET A 142 -16.99 0.88 -13.81
C MET A 142 -15.98 0.59 -14.92
N LYS A 143 -15.19 1.61 -15.26
CA LYS A 143 -14.08 1.46 -16.19
C LYS A 143 -13.04 0.50 -15.67
N ILE A 144 -12.74 -0.55 -16.44
CA ILE A 144 -11.60 -1.45 -16.27
C ILE A 144 -10.91 -1.55 -17.63
N ASP A 145 -9.65 -1.15 -17.71
CA ASP A 145 -8.88 -1.19 -18.97
C ASP A 145 -8.11 -2.51 -19.08
N PHE A 146 -7.55 -3.00 -17.96
CA PHE A 146 -6.71 -4.20 -17.94
C PHE A 146 -7.06 -5.09 -16.74
N VAL A 147 -6.80 -6.39 -16.91
CA VAL A 147 -6.90 -7.39 -15.85
C VAL A 147 -5.53 -8.03 -15.64
N ALA A 148 -5.07 -8.06 -14.40
CA ALA A 148 -3.89 -8.78 -13.95
C ALA A 148 -4.34 -9.93 -13.05
N GLN A 149 -4.22 -11.17 -13.53
CA GLN A 149 -4.65 -12.35 -12.79
C GLN A 149 -3.46 -12.99 -12.07
N ALA A 150 -3.66 -13.36 -10.80
CA ALA A 150 -2.72 -14.20 -10.06
C ALA A 150 -2.62 -15.60 -10.71
N PRO A 151 -1.53 -16.34 -10.51
CA PRO A 151 -1.43 -17.73 -10.94
C PRO A 151 -2.56 -18.58 -10.35
N VAL A 152 -2.96 -19.62 -11.06
CA VAL A 152 -4.08 -20.50 -10.66
C VAL A 152 -3.95 -20.97 -9.22
N GLY A 153 -4.98 -20.73 -8.42
CA GLY A 153 -5.05 -21.10 -7.01
C GLY A 153 -4.21 -20.23 -6.06
N GLN A 154 -3.70 -19.09 -6.52
CA GLN A 154 -2.96 -18.15 -5.69
C GLN A 154 -3.74 -16.86 -5.47
N GLU A 155 -3.55 -16.26 -4.28
CA GLU A 155 -4.16 -15.00 -3.83
C GLU A 155 -3.14 -13.88 -3.84
N TRP A 156 -3.54 -12.66 -4.20
CA TRP A 156 -2.64 -11.50 -4.30
C TRP A 156 -1.93 -11.17 -2.98
N GLU A 157 -2.58 -11.41 -1.86
CA GLU A 157 -1.99 -11.14 -0.54
C GLU A 157 -0.75 -11.99 -0.23
N LEU A 158 -0.62 -13.15 -0.89
CA LEU A 158 0.48 -14.11 -0.66
C LEU A 158 1.55 -14.08 -1.77
N LEU A 159 1.33 -13.30 -2.84
CA LEU A 159 2.27 -13.28 -3.96
C LEU A 159 3.59 -12.61 -3.59
N PRO A 160 4.74 -13.22 -3.92
CA PRO A 160 6.04 -12.57 -3.80
C PRO A 160 6.20 -11.49 -4.87
N GLN A 161 7.06 -10.49 -4.62
CA GLN A 161 7.30 -9.34 -5.50
C GLN A 161 7.55 -9.72 -6.97
N LYS A 162 8.34 -10.78 -7.21
CA LYS A 162 8.65 -11.26 -8.57
C LYS A 162 7.38 -11.67 -9.32
N THR A 163 6.49 -12.40 -8.67
CA THR A 163 5.22 -12.85 -9.25
C THR A 163 4.28 -11.68 -9.48
N VAL A 164 4.17 -10.75 -8.52
CA VAL A 164 3.40 -9.50 -8.68
C VAL A 164 3.84 -8.73 -9.92
N THR A 165 5.16 -8.52 -10.08
CA THR A 165 5.71 -7.83 -11.26
C THR A 165 5.38 -8.57 -12.55
N GLN A 166 5.45 -9.90 -12.54
CA GLN A 166 5.11 -10.75 -13.69
C GLN A 166 3.62 -10.63 -14.05
N CYS A 167 2.71 -10.71 -13.08
CA CYS A 167 1.27 -10.56 -13.30
C CYS A 167 0.94 -9.21 -13.94
N PHE A 168 1.54 -8.11 -13.43
CA PHE A 168 1.33 -6.79 -14.05
C PHE A 168 1.93 -6.66 -15.45
N SER A 169 3.06 -7.31 -15.74
CA SER A 169 3.64 -7.31 -17.08
C SER A 169 2.82 -8.12 -18.09
N GLN A 170 2.11 -9.13 -17.62
CA GLN A 170 1.26 -10.03 -18.41
C GLN A 170 -0.22 -9.65 -18.38
N LYS A 171 -0.57 -8.48 -17.82
CA LYS A 171 -1.96 -8.04 -17.78
C LYS A 171 -2.59 -8.05 -19.17
N MET A 172 -3.83 -8.44 -19.22
CA MET A 172 -4.63 -8.54 -20.44
C MET A 172 -5.58 -7.35 -20.56
N ASP A 173 -5.91 -6.97 -21.77
CA ASP A 173 -7.00 -6.06 -22.06
C ASP A 173 -8.33 -6.62 -21.51
N ALA A 174 -9.09 -5.81 -20.77
CA ALA A 174 -10.31 -6.25 -20.12
C ALA A 174 -11.36 -6.79 -21.12
N GLY A 175 -11.45 -6.20 -22.33
CA GLY A 175 -12.33 -6.66 -23.38
C GLY A 175 -11.96 -8.02 -23.99
N LYS A 176 -10.75 -8.52 -23.73
CA LYS A 176 -10.28 -9.85 -24.15
C LYS A 176 -10.37 -10.89 -23.03
N PHE A 177 -10.54 -10.43 -21.80
CA PHE A 177 -10.67 -11.27 -20.61
C PHE A 177 -12.11 -11.74 -20.41
N ALA A 178 -13.10 -11.00 -20.93
CA ALA A 178 -14.54 -11.22 -20.80
C ALA A 178 -15.01 -12.49 -21.53
#